data_92e48620780ce4e2d34b6e6210c201f3
#
_entry.id   92e48620780ce4e2d34b6e6210c201f3
#
_cell.length_a   1.000
_cell.length_b   1.000
_cell.length_c   1.000
_cell.angle_alpha   90.00
_cell.angle_beta   90.00
_cell.angle_gamma   90.00
#
_symmetry.space_group_name_H-M   'P 1'
#
loop_
_entity.id
_entity.type
_entity.pdbx_description
1 polymer ?
#
loop_
_entity_poly.entity_id
_entity_poly.type
_entity_poly.pdbx_seq_one_letter_code
_entity_poly.pdbx_strand_id
1 'polypeptide(L)'
;MASSSYQAPRGTRDLYPENLAVIRHLERTASRLSRAFGYSEIRPPLFEETGLFLRSLGETSDVVSKEMFTVPRRGKANDASSSVTGYTFRPEGTAGVARAYVNGGFAQRAPLQKWFYVGPMFRYERPQKGRERQFTQFGIEAFGAASPTLDAEVVDLCMRFFEEIGFGDELEVRVNTMGDPSDRDRWCEALRQFF
;
A
#
# COMPACT_ATOMS: atom_id res chain seq x y z
N MET A 1 36.31 24.32 -11.63
CA MET A 1 35.61 23.05 -11.41
C MET A 1 34.17 23.39 -11.06
N ALA A 2 33.23 23.04 -11.90
CA ALA A 2 31.80 23.24 -11.55
C ALA A 2 31.48 22.36 -10.35
N SER A 3 31.06 22.93 -9.23
CA SER A 3 30.56 22.18 -8.10
C SER A 3 29.25 21.51 -8.53
N SER A 4 29.25 20.20 -8.73
CA SER A 4 28.01 19.46 -8.91
C SER A 4 27.25 19.53 -7.58
N SER A 5 26.28 20.39 -7.46
CA SER A 5 25.39 20.37 -6.29
C SER A 5 24.46 19.17 -6.44
N TYR A 6 24.60 18.19 -5.54
CA TYR A 6 23.64 17.09 -5.44
C TYR A 6 22.30 17.64 -4.93
N GLN A 7 21.22 17.18 -5.53
CA GLN A 7 19.86 17.52 -5.15
C GLN A 7 19.06 16.25 -4.88
N ALA A 8 17.98 16.35 -4.11
CA ALA A 8 17.06 15.24 -3.95
C ALA A 8 16.56 14.75 -5.31
N PRO A 9 16.46 13.43 -5.53
CA PRO A 9 15.94 12.89 -6.79
C PRO A 9 14.56 13.45 -7.13
N ARG A 10 14.28 13.64 -8.41
CA ARG A 10 12.99 14.17 -8.86
C ARG A 10 11.82 13.32 -8.34
N GLY A 11 10.86 13.97 -7.70
CA GLY A 11 9.70 13.31 -7.09
C GLY A 11 9.95 12.82 -5.67
N THR A 12 11.07 13.21 -5.07
CA THR A 12 11.35 13.05 -3.64
C THR A 12 11.66 14.41 -3.03
N ARG A 13 11.59 14.50 -1.71
CA ARG A 13 11.95 15.71 -0.97
C ARG A 13 12.56 15.39 0.37
N ASP A 14 13.36 16.29 0.88
CA ASP A 14 13.77 16.30 2.28
C ASP A 14 12.60 16.76 3.17
N LEU A 15 12.43 16.10 4.28
CA LEU A 15 11.42 16.46 5.29
C LEU A 15 12.12 17.22 6.41
N TYR A 16 11.98 18.52 6.43
CA TYR A 16 12.51 19.39 7.46
C TYR A 16 11.66 19.36 8.75
N PRO A 17 12.18 19.86 9.89
CA PRO A 17 11.47 19.79 11.17
C PRO A 17 10.03 20.32 11.13
N GLU A 18 9.76 21.37 10.36
CA GLU A 18 8.43 21.98 10.22
C GLU A 18 7.44 21.00 9.57
N ASN A 19 7.87 20.29 8.53
CA ASN A 19 7.05 19.28 7.85
C ASN A 19 6.87 18.03 8.72
N LEU A 20 7.91 17.64 9.46
CA LEU A 20 7.89 16.46 10.32
C LEU A 20 6.89 16.60 11.47
N ALA A 21 6.61 17.80 11.97
CA ALA A 21 5.63 18.00 13.03
C ALA A 21 4.23 17.50 12.61
N VAL A 22 3.81 17.83 11.39
CA VAL A 22 2.52 17.39 10.81
C VAL A 22 2.53 15.88 10.57
N ILE A 23 3.57 15.37 9.90
CA ILE A 23 3.66 13.93 9.59
C ILE A 23 3.62 13.08 10.87
N ARG A 24 4.38 13.47 11.89
CA ARG A 24 4.37 12.77 13.19
C ARG A 24 3.03 12.87 13.92
N HIS A 25 2.27 13.94 13.73
CA HIS A 25 0.92 14.02 14.25
C HIS A 25 0.02 12.98 13.59
N LEU A 26 0.04 12.90 12.25
CA LEU A 26 -0.71 11.89 11.48
C LEU A 26 -0.32 10.45 11.87
N GLU A 27 0.99 10.16 11.95
CA GLU A 27 1.50 8.84 12.34
C GLU A 27 1.07 8.44 13.75
N ARG A 28 1.12 9.37 14.71
CA ARG A 28 0.67 9.12 16.10
C ARG A 28 -0.83 8.91 16.18
N THR A 29 -1.62 9.69 15.45
CA THR A 29 -3.07 9.53 15.40
C THR A 29 -3.43 8.17 14.80
N ALA A 30 -2.83 7.80 13.66
CA ALA A 30 -3.00 6.50 13.02
C ALA A 30 -2.66 5.34 13.98
N SER A 31 -1.49 5.41 14.62
CA SER A 31 -1.04 4.37 15.56
C SER A 31 -1.94 4.25 16.80
N ARG A 32 -2.36 5.37 17.37
CA ARG A 32 -3.23 5.38 18.55
C ARG A 32 -4.61 4.80 18.23
N LEU A 33 -5.23 5.24 17.14
CA LEU A 33 -6.52 4.72 16.71
C LEU A 33 -6.45 3.23 16.37
N SER A 34 -5.47 2.82 15.58
CA SER A 34 -5.30 1.39 15.24
C SER A 34 -5.23 0.53 16.50
N ARG A 35 -4.44 0.95 17.50
CA ARG A 35 -4.33 0.23 18.78
C ARG A 35 -5.65 0.22 19.55
N ALA A 36 -6.42 1.31 19.54
CA ALA A 36 -7.74 1.38 20.19
C ALA A 36 -8.73 0.40 19.56
N PHE A 37 -8.60 0.13 18.24
CA PHE A 37 -9.38 -0.87 17.51
C PHE A 37 -8.79 -2.30 17.60
N GLY A 38 -7.72 -2.50 18.37
CA GLY A 38 -7.09 -3.81 18.59
C GLY A 38 -6.11 -4.24 17.49
N TYR A 39 -5.64 -3.31 16.64
CA TYR A 39 -4.61 -3.61 15.66
C TYR A 39 -3.21 -3.48 16.27
N SER A 40 -2.33 -4.41 15.94
CA SER A 40 -0.91 -4.39 16.32
C SER A 40 -0.06 -3.86 15.17
N GLU A 41 1.02 -3.15 15.47
CA GLU A 41 1.92 -2.63 14.45
C GLU A 41 2.76 -3.74 13.83
N ILE A 42 2.86 -3.74 12.50
CA ILE A 42 3.78 -4.57 11.72
C ILE A 42 4.65 -3.70 10.82
N ARG A 43 5.92 -4.08 10.64
CA ARG A 43 6.86 -3.40 9.75
C ARG A 43 7.48 -4.36 8.75
N PRO A 44 6.85 -4.60 7.60
CA PRO A 44 7.46 -5.36 6.51
C PRO A 44 8.71 -4.66 5.96
N PRO A 45 9.63 -5.40 5.32
CA PRO A 45 10.78 -4.81 4.62
C PRO A 45 10.37 -3.72 3.62
N LEU A 46 11.29 -2.79 3.34
CA LEU A 46 11.08 -1.73 2.35
C LEU A 46 11.14 -2.25 0.90
N PHE A 47 11.73 -3.41 0.70
CA PHE A 47 11.83 -4.08 -0.60
C PHE A 47 11.57 -5.57 -0.45
N GLU A 48 11.02 -6.16 -1.47
CA GLU A 48 10.65 -7.57 -1.55
C GLU A 48 11.09 -8.15 -2.89
N GLU A 49 10.96 -9.46 -3.08
CA GLU A 49 11.11 -10.05 -4.39
C GLU A 49 10.06 -9.49 -5.37
N THR A 50 10.48 -9.09 -6.56
CA THR A 50 9.58 -8.49 -7.57
C THR A 50 8.35 -9.35 -7.84
N GLY A 51 8.51 -10.68 -7.86
CA GLY A 51 7.40 -11.62 -8.06
C GLY A 51 6.27 -11.52 -7.04
N LEU A 52 6.53 -11.03 -5.83
CA LEU A 52 5.49 -10.80 -4.83
C LEU A 52 4.47 -9.76 -5.32
N PHE A 53 4.97 -8.63 -5.83
CA PHE A 53 4.12 -7.54 -6.29
C PHE A 53 3.40 -7.89 -7.60
N LEU A 54 4.06 -8.60 -8.53
CA LEU A 54 3.44 -9.12 -9.75
C LEU A 54 2.21 -9.97 -9.42
N ARG A 55 2.36 -10.89 -8.46
CA ARG A 55 1.27 -11.77 -8.02
C ARG A 55 0.15 -11.02 -7.29
N SER A 56 0.48 -10.04 -6.44
CA SER A 56 -0.48 -9.36 -5.59
C SER A 56 -1.29 -8.30 -6.34
N LEU A 57 -0.63 -7.51 -7.18
CA LEU A 57 -1.23 -6.37 -7.88
C LEU A 57 -1.79 -6.73 -9.26
N GLY A 58 -1.42 -7.91 -9.80
CA GLY A 58 -1.72 -8.34 -11.16
C GLY A 58 -0.74 -7.76 -12.19
N GLU A 59 -0.31 -8.60 -13.11
CA GLU A 59 0.72 -8.27 -14.12
C GLU A 59 0.31 -7.12 -15.06
N THR A 60 -0.99 -6.90 -15.22
CA THR A 60 -1.54 -5.87 -16.12
C THR A 60 -1.85 -4.54 -15.41
N SER A 61 -1.61 -4.44 -14.11
CA SER A 61 -1.85 -3.19 -13.39
C SER A 61 -0.83 -2.12 -13.81
N ASP A 62 -1.25 -0.85 -13.84
CA ASP A 62 -0.35 0.27 -14.16
C ASP A 62 0.82 0.36 -13.16
N VAL A 63 0.58 0.06 -11.89
CA VAL A 63 1.62 0.03 -10.86
C VAL A 63 2.71 -0.96 -11.20
N VAL A 64 2.35 -2.17 -11.63
CA VAL A 64 3.29 -3.22 -11.99
C VAL A 64 4.00 -2.90 -13.30
N SER A 65 3.27 -2.42 -14.30
CA SER A 65 3.81 -2.24 -15.65
C SER A 65 4.72 -1.02 -15.81
N LYS A 66 4.52 0.04 -14.99
CA LYS A 66 5.16 1.35 -15.21
C LYS A 66 5.74 2.01 -13.96
N GLU A 67 5.31 1.61 -12.75
CA GLU A 67 5.54 2.42 -11.55
C GLU A 67 6.42 1.76 -10.48
N MET A 68 7.00 0.59 -10.75
CA MET A 68 7.87 -0.10 -9.80
C MET A 68 9.33 0.38 -9.89
N PHE A 69 9.96 0.63 -8.72
CA PHE A 69 11.40 0.77 -8.61
C PHE A 69 12.04 -0.61 -8.39
N THR A 70 12.60 -1.18 -9.45
CA THR A 70 13.21 -2.52 -9.41
C THR A 70 14.73 -2.44 -9.41
N VAL A 71 15.36 -3.26 -8.57
CA VAL A 71 16.81 -3.42 -8.45
C VAL A 71 17.17 -4.84 -8.91
N PRO A 72 18.01 -5.01 -9.94
CA PRO A 72 18.43 -6.32 -10.41
C PRO A 72 19.28 -7.05 -9.35
N ARG A 73 19.20 -8.38 -9.28
CA ARG A 73 20.08 -9.20 -8.43
C ARG A 73 21.53 -9.12 -8.95
N ARG A 74 22.48 -8.85 -8.06
CA ARG A 74 23.91 -8.95 -8.39
C ARG A 74 24.25 -10.41 -8.73
N GLY A 75 24.98 -10.63 -9.84
CA GLY A 75 25.52 -11.93 -10.22
C GLY A 75 24.81 -12.68 -11.35
N LYS A 76 23.70 -12.16 -11.87
CA LYS A 76 23.02 -12.71 -13.08
C LYS A 76 22.85 -11.65 -14.17
N ALA A 77 23.95 -10.93 -14.44
CA ALA A 77 23.96 -9.84 -15.43
C ALA A 77 23.65 -10.27 -16.88
N ASN A 78 23.59 -11.58 -17.17
CA ASN A 78 23.37 -12.09 -18.51
C ASN A 78 21.95 -12.60 -18.79
N ASP A 79 21.03 -12.51 -17.81
CA ASP A 79 19.62 -12.87 -18.01
C ASP A 79 18.75 -11.60 -18.10
N ALA A 80 18.99 -10.81 -19.14
CA ALA A 80 18.19 -9.62 -19.46
C ALA A 80 16.74 -9.95 -19.87
N SER A 81 16.33 -11.23 -19.83
CA SER A 81 15.04 -11.70 -20.34
C SER A 81 13.95 -11.87 -19.26
N SER A 82 14.23 -11.70 -17.95
CA SER A 82 13.17 -11.79 -16.96
C SER A 82 13.13 -10.57 -16.05
N SER A 83 12.19 -9.68 -16.30
CA SER A 83 11.72 -8.62 -15.39
C SER A 83 11.24 -9.14 -14.02
N VAL A 84 11.17 -10.46 -13.87
CA VAL A 84 10.67 -11.17 -12.67
C VAL A 84 11.78 -11.43 -11.64
N THR A 85 13.06 -11.38 -12.01
CA THR A 85 14.18 -11.72 -11.13
C THR A 85 14.86 -10.45 -10.57
N GLY A 86 14.39 -9.96 -9.44
CA GLY A 86 14.96 -8.78 -8.79
C GLY A 86 14.29 -8.49 -7.47
N TYR A 87 14.67 -7.37 -6.89
CA TYR A 87 14.00 -6.79 -5.75
C TYR A 87 13.29 -5.52 -6.17
N THR A 88 12.11 -5.27 -5.61
CA THR A 88 11.33 -4.06 -5.89
C THR A 88 11.07 -3.34 -4.58
N PHE A 89 11.32 -2.03 -4.55
CA PHE A 89 10.87 -1.19 -3.45
C PHE A 89 9.35 -1.19 -3.42
N ARG A 90 8.79 -1.40 -2.24
CA ARG A 90 7.34 -1.60 -2.06
C ARG A 90 6.52 -0.42 -2.59
N PRO A 91 5.64 -0.62 -3.57
CA PRO A 91 4.73 0.41 -4.08
C PRO A 91 3.49 0.60 -3.19
N GLU A 92 3.25 -0.37 -2.28
CA GLU A 92 2.17 -0.43 -1.30
C GLU A 92 2.55 -1.41 -0.17
N GLY A 93 1.75 -1.48 0.90
CA GLY A 93 2.10 -2.29 2.08
C GLY A 93 1.44 -3.66 2.16
N THR A 94 0.26 -3.84 1.55
CA THR A 94 -0.60 -5.03 1.70
C THR A 94 0.12 -6.33 1.30
N ALA A 95 0.83 -6.34 0.17
CA ALA A 95 1.53 -7.53 -0.32
C ALA A 95 2.58 -8.03 0.68
N GLY A 96 3.38 -7.12 1.25
CA GLY A 96 4.39 -7.44 2.25
C GLY A 96 3.80 -7.98 3.55
N VAL A 97 2.67 -7.40 3.99
CA VAL A 97 1.95 -7.84 5.19
C VAL A 97 1.30 -9.20 4.96
N ALA A 98 0.64 -9.41 3.81
CA ALA A 98 0.06 -10.72 3.45
C ALA A 98 1.13 -11.81 3.37
N ARG A 99 2.30 -11.53 2.77
CA ARG A 99 3.44 -12.46 2.78
C ARG A 99 3.89 -12.78 4.20
N ALA A 100 3.98 -11.77 5.07
CA ALA A 100 4.38 -11.98 6.47
C ALA A 100 3.38 -12.87 7.21
N TYR A 101 2.07 -12.72 6.97
CA TYR A 101 1.03 -13.58 7.53
C TYR A 101 1.20 -15.02 7.09
N VAL A 102 1.41 -15.25 5.80
CA VAL A 102 1.60 -16.61 5.23
C VAL A 102 2.90 -17.24 5.76
N ASN A 103 4.03 -16.54 5.64
CA ASN A 103 5.34 -17.06 6.03
C ASN A 103 5.46 -17.28 7.55
N GLY A 104 4.71 -16.50 8.33
CA GLY A 104 4.63 -16.68 9.78
C GLY A 104 3.75 -17.85 10.21
N GLY A 105 3.07 -18.55 9.29
CA GLY A 105 2.16 -19.65 9.59
C GLY A 105 0.93 -19.24 10.43
N PHE A 106 0.51 -17.97 10.32
CA PHE A 106 -0.58 -17.44 11.15
C PHE A 106 -1.92 -18.09 10.84
N ALA A 107 -2.16 -18.53 9.60
CA ALA A 107 -3.38 -19.20 9.20
C ALA A 107 -3.68 -20.46 10.07
N GLN A 108 -2.63 -21.15 10.55
CA GLN A 108 -2.76 -22.34 11.37
C GLN A 108 -2.72 -22.07 12.88
N ARG A 109 -1.84 -21.14 13.33
CA ARG A 109 -1.58 -20.95 14.76
C ARG A 109 -2.42 -19.87 15.43
N ALA A 110 -2.81 -18.84 14.66
CA ALA A 110 -3.58 -17.71 15.15
C ALA A 110 -4.21 -16.99 13.95
N PRO A 111 -5.28 -17.53 13.33
CA PRO A 111 -5.78 -17.07 12.04
C PRO A 111 -6.27 -15.63 12.06
N LEU A 112 -6.94 -15.19 13.11
CA LEU A 112 -7.36 -13.80 13.24
C LEU A 112 -6.16 -12.92 13.59
N GLN A 113 -5.75 -12.08 12.66
CA GLN A 113 -4.74 -11.07 12.84
C GLN A 113 -5.26 -9.71 12.38
N LYS A 114 -5.03 -8.70 13.20
CA LYS A 114 -5.37 -7.32 12.93
C LYS A 114 -4.07 -6.51 13.03
N TRP A 115 -3.54 -6.08 11.89
CA TRP A 115 -2.27 -5.38 11.81
C TRP A 115 -2.41 -4.03 11.14
N PHE A 116 -1.62 -3.07 11.58
CA PHE A 116 -1.45 -1.79 10.89
C PHE A 116 0.02 -1.53 10.61
N TYR A 117 0.27 -0.73 9.60
CA TYR A 117 1.60 -0.24 9.27
C TYR A 117 1.55 1.24 8.92
N VAL A 118 2.67 1.94 9.18
CA VAL A 118 2.94 3.28 8.68
C VAL A 118 4.36 3.28 8.16
N GLY A 119 4.58 3.81 6.97
CA GLY A 119 5.93 3.88 6.43
C GLY A 119 6.02 4.30 4.97
N PRO A 120 7.25 4.45 4.46
CA PRO A 120 7.48 4.92 3.11
C PRO A 120 7.11 3.86 2.06
N MET A 121 6.52 4.34 0.96
CA MET A 121 6.24 3.60 -0.26
C MET A 121 6.90 4.29 -1.44
N PHE A 122 7.09 3.57 -2.54
CA PHE A 122 7.88 4.03 -3.67
C PHE A 122 7.17 3.70 -4.99
N ARG A 123 6.81 4.74 -5.78
CA ARG A 123 6.20 4.58 -7.11
C ARG A 123 6.89 5.46 -8.13
N TYR A 124 7.26 4.89 -9.26
CA TYR A 124 7.90 5.64 -10.37
C TYR A 124 6.87 6.44 -11.19
N GLU A 125 5.97 7.12 -10.48
CA GLU A 125 4.96 7.97 -11.11
C GLU A 125 5.57 9.25 -11.70
N ARG A 126 4.82 9.87 -12.61
CA ARG A 126 5.14 11.24 -13.04
C ARG A 126 4.84 12.19 -11.88
N PRO A 127 5.85 12.87 -11.32
CA PRO A 127 5.64 13.76 -10.19
C PRO A 127 4.71 14.90 -10.52
N GLN A 128 3.71 15.13 -9.68
CA GLN A 128 2.78 16.24 -9.74
C GLN A 128 2.33 16.63 -8.32
N LYS A 129 1.56 17.72 -8.17
CA LYS A 129 1.06 18.12 -6.86
C LYS A 129 0.26 16.97 -6.21
N GLY A 130 0.67 16.58 -5.01
CA GLY A 130 0.07 15.45 -4.27
C GLY A 130 0.50 14.06 -4.71
N ARG A 131 1.41 13.92 -5.70
CA ARG A 131 1.99 12.64 -6.12
C ARG A 131 3.50 12.70 -6.13
N GLU A 132 4.09 12.03 -5.18
CA GLU A 132 5.55 11.89 -5.01
C GLU A 132 5.98 10.46 -5.32
N ARG A 133 7.24 10.29 -5.68
CA ARG A 133 7.85 8.97 -5.90
C ARG A 133 8.18 8.23 -4.61
N GLN A 134 8.34 8.99 -3.53
CA GLN A 134 8.42 8.47 -2.17
C GLN A 134 7.35 9.18 -1.34
N PHE A 135 6.44 8.42 -0.76
CA PHE A 135 5.34 8.94 0.07
C PHE A 135 5.12 8.02 1.28
N THR A 136 4.46 8.51 2.30
CA THR A 136 4.09 7.71 3.47
C THR A 136 2.69 7.16 3.30
N GLN A 137 2.52 5.87 3.54
CA GLN A 137 1.23 5.20 3.60
C GLN A 137 0.95 4.73 5.03
N PHE A 138 -0.25 4.97 5.49
CA PHE A 138 -0.89 4.28 6.60
C PHE A 138 -1.83 3.23 6.01
N GLY A 139 -1.78 1.99 6.52
CA GLY A 139 -2.66 0.92 6.10
C GLY A 139 -3.00 0.00 7.25
N ILE A 140 -4.15 -0.65 7.15
CA ILE A 140 -4.63 -1.66 8.09
C ILE A 140 -5.02 -2.91 7.33
N GLU A 141 -4.68 -4.06 7.89
CA GLU A 141 -4.93 -5.38 7.31
C GLU A 141 -5.57 -6.28 8.36
N ALA A 142 -6.65 -6.93 7.99
CA ALA A 142 -7.33 -7.89 8.84
C ALA A 142 -7.43 -9.25 8.14
N PHE A 143 -6.95 -10.29 8.77
CA PHE A 143 -6.89 -11.64 8.22
C PHE A 143 -7.67 -12.63 9.09
N GLY A 144 -8.16 -13.70 8.47
CA GLY A 144 -8.66 -14.87 9.17
C GLY A 144 -10.12 -14.80 9.60
N ALA A 145 -10.86 -13.77 9.25
CA ALA A 145 -12.30 -13.70 9.47
C ALA A 145 -13.00 -13.14 8.23
N ALA A 146 -14.02 -13.84 7.75
CA ALA A 146 -14.92 -13.38 6.69
C ALA A 146 -16.19 -12.81 7.35
N SER A 147 -16.09 -11.62 7.94
CA SER A 147 -17.19 -10.99 8.68
C SER A 147 -17.47 -9.59 8.16
N PRO A 148 -18.70 -9.27 7.76
CA PRO A 148 -19.11 -7.90 7.40
C PRO A 148 -18.86 -6.88 8.52
N THR A 149 -18.87 -7.33 9.79
CA THR A 149 -18.55 -6.47 10.94
C THR A 149 -17.10 -6.00 10.90
N LEU A 150 -16.18 -6.85 10.43
CA LEU A 150 -14.78 -6.49 10.30
C LEU A 150 -14.56 -5.48 9.18
N ASP A 151 -15.30 -5.62 8.07
CA ASP A 151 -15.27 -4.64 6.98
C ASP A 151 -15.81 -3.28 7.47
N ALA A 152 -16.92 -3.28 8.22
CA ALA A 152 -17.48 -2.06 8.81
C ALA A 152 -16.50 -1.42 9.83
N GLU A 153 -15.79 -2.22 10.64
CA GLU A 153 -14.77 -1.75 11.56
C GLU A 153 -13.62 -1.03 10.83
N VAL A 154 -13.18 -1.56 9.70
CA VAL A 154 -12.12 -0.94 8.87
C VAL A 154 -12.58 0.42 8.35
N VAL A 155 -13.82 0.51 7.89
CA VAL A 155 -14.43 1.78 7.44
C VAL A 155 -14.54 2.77 8.60
N ASP A 156 -15.04 2.35 9.77
CA ASP A 156 -15.19 3.20 10.96
C ASP A 156 -13.82 3.74 11.43
N LEU A 157 -12.79 2.88 11.48
CA LEU A 157 -11.43 3.32 11.83
C LEU A 157 -10.92 4.38 10.85
N CYS A 158 -11.13 4.19 9.56
CA CYS A 158 -10.74 5.14 8.53
C CYS A 158 -11.45 6.49 8.73
N MET A 159 -12.76 6.48 8.95
CA MET A 159 -13.55 7.69 9.19
C MET A 159 -13.10 8.42 10.45
N ARG A 160 -12.90 7.72 11.56
CA ARG A 160 -12.39 8.32 12.80
C ARG A 160 -11.00 8.93 12.64
N PHE A 161 -10.14 8.32 11.82
CA PHE A 161 -8.85 8.91 11.52
C PHE A 161 -9.02 10.28 10.84
N PHE A 162 -9.89 10.37 9.84
CA PHE A 162 -10.14 11.63 9.15
C PHE A 162 -10.85 12.67 10.03
N GLU A 163 -11.80 12.26 10.88
CA GLU A 163 -12.44 13.13 11.89
C GLU A 163 -11.40 13.75 12.80
N GLU A 164 -10.48 12.95 13.34
CA GLU A 164 -9.47 13.43 14.29
C GLU A 164 -8.42 14.36 13.68
N ILE A 165 -8.15 14.23 12.37
CA ILE A 165 -7.26 15.16 11.67
C ILE A 165 -8.01 16.35 11.06
N GLY A 166 -9.31 16.47 11.31
CA GLY A 166 -10.11 17.66 11.00
C GLY A 166 -10.80 17.65 9.63
N PHE A 167 -10.95 16.45 8.99
CA PHE A 167 -11.62 16.31 7.68
C PHE A 167 -12.98 15.61 7.76
N GLY A 168 -13.52 15.33 8.95
CA GLY A 168 -14.75 14.54 9.10
C GLY A 168 -15.95 15.08 8.33
N ASP A 169 -16.19 16.37 8.40
CA ASP A 169 -17.33 17.02 7.75
C ASP A 169 -17.19 17.16 6.22
N GLU A 170 -15.98 16.92 5.68
CA GLU A 170 -15.69 17.07 4.25
C GLU A 170 -15.72 15.73 3.50
N LEU A 171 -15.97 14.61 4.20
CA LEU A 171 -15.86 13.27 3.64
C LEU A 171 -17.23 12.59 3.50
N GLU A 172 -17.40 11.94 2.36
CA GLU A 172 -18.50 11.03 2.07
C GLU A 172 -17.97 9.61 1.89
N VAL A 173 -18.51 8.65 2.63
CA VAL A 173 -18.18 7.24 2.45
C VAL A 173 -19.02 6.66 1.32
N ARG A 174 -18.37 6.20 0.26
CA ARG A 174 -19.02 5.46 -0.83
C ARG A 174 -18.59 4.01 -0.79
N VAL A 175 -19.54 3.12 -0.58
CA VAL A 175 -19.32 1.67 -0.53
C VAL A 175 -19.79 1.04 -1.83
N ASN A 176 -18.96 0.16 -2.39
CA ASN A 176 -19.29 -0.61 -3.57
C ASN A 176 -18.92 -2.08 -3.38
N THR A 177 -19.50 -2.96 -4.16
CA THR A 177 -19.14 -4.38 -4.22
C THR A 177 -18.91 -4.79 -5.66
N MET A 178 -17.95 -5.68 -5.87
CA MET A 178 -17.72 -6.29 -7.19
C MET A 178 -18.61 -7.51 -7.43
N GLY A 179 -19.40 -7.92 -6.43
CA GLY A 179 -20.18 -9.13 -6.49
C GLY A 179 -19.32 -10.40 -6.54
N ASP A 180 -19.95 -11.51 -6.86
CA ASP A 180 -19.27 -12.77 -7.16
C ASP A 180 -18.79 -12.81 -8.63
N PRO A 181 -18.01 -13.83 -9.06
CA PRO A 181 -17.56 -13.95 -10.44
C PRO A 181 -18.70 -13.93 -11.46
N SER A 182 -19.86 -14.52 -11.14
CA SER A 182 -21.02 -14.55 -12.04
C SER A 182 -21.69 -13.17 -12.18
N ASP A 183 -21.70 -12.38 -11.12
CA ASP A 183 -22.17 -11.00 -11.14
C ASP A 183 -21.28 -10.12 -12.02
N ARG A 184 -19.96 -10.32 -11.91
CA ARG A 184 -18.98 -9.60 -12.71
C ARG A 184 -19.14 -9.90 -14.20
N ASP A 185 -19.34 -11.16 -14.57
CA ASP A 185 -19.53 -11.54 -15.98
C ASP A 185 -20.82 -10.94 -16.55
N ARG A 186 -21.93 -10.97 -15.80
CA ARG A 186 -23.19 -10.33 -16.17
C ARG A 186 -23.05 -8.82 -16.32
N TRP A 187 -22.30 -8.19 -15.41
CA TRP A 187 -22.04 -6.75 -15.46
C TRP A 187 -21.18 -6.38 -16.70
N CYS A 188 -20.14 -7.12 -16.97
CA CYS A 188 -19.31 -6.90 -18.15
C CYS A 188 -20.10 -7.07 -19.45
N GLU A 189 -20.99 -8.06 -19.51
CA GLU A 189 -21.86 -8.27 -20.67
C GLU A 189 -22.87 -7.13 -20.85
N ALA A 190 -23.50 -6.68 -19.77
CA ALA A 190 -24.42 -5.54 -19.81
C ALA A 190 -23.72 -4.25 -20.27
N LEU A 191 -22.48 -4.01 -19.86
CA LEU A 191 -21.69 -2.87 -20.33
C LEU A 191 -21.37 -2.97 -21.83
N ARG A 192 -20.97 -4.15 -22.33
CA ARG A 192 -20.70 -4.36 -23.77
C ARG A 192 -21.94 -4.15 -24.64
N GLN A 193 -23.14 -4.42 -24.10
CA GLN A 193 -24.39 -4.19 -24.83
C GLN A 193 -24.83 -2.73 -24.78
N PHE A 194 -24.38 -1.99 -23.77
CA PHE A 194 -24.71 -0.57 -23.61
C PHE A 194 -23.83 0.34 -24.47
N PHE A 195 -22.56 -0.03 -24.66
CA PHE A 195 -21.57 0.69 -25.48
C PHE A 195 -21.34 0.05 -26.82
#